data_d625c65afd55d7125a7346f823eff97a
#
_entry.id   d625c65afd55d7125a7346f823eff97a
#
_cell.length_a   1.000
_cell.length_b   1.000
_cell.length_c   1.000
_cell.angle_alpha   90.00
_cell.angle_beta   90.00
_cell.angle_gamma   90.00
#
_symmetry.space_group_name_H-M   'P 1'
#
loop_
_entity.id
_entity.type
_entity.pdbx_description
1 polymer ?
#
loop_
_entity_poly.entity_id
_entity_poly.type
_entity_poly.pdbx_seq_one_letter_code
_entity_poly.pdbx_strand_id
1 'polypeptide(L)'
;NVLAAGSSTLRALLTSEMRDKATPSLPEVPTDAFKHVLGFLYEGTCEPERRLLPELLRAANYLGVEPLKQATATALTSLLGPENALDAWSLGEQQAAPELAAAAKEMALARFEELGDSLAAAPLDKVQALLADEWLTAVNEEAVFTAVQRAVDARQPSPDEATVLGLVRH
;
A
#
# COMPACT_ATOMS: atom_id res chain seq x y z
N ASN A 1 -9.41 22.01 -21.10
CA ASN A 1 -9.70 21.73 -19.70
C ASN A 1 -8.53 20.93 -19.11
N VAL A 2 -7.80 21.51 -18.17
CA VAL A 2 -6.58 20.94 -17.54
C VAL A 2 -6.86 19.58 -16.93
N LEU A 3 -8.01 19.42 -16.27
CA LEU A 3 -8.41 18.16 -15.64
C LEU A 3 -8.58 17.01 -16.64
N ALA A 4 -9.20 17.30 -17.80
CA ALA A 4 -9.39 16.31 -18.85
C ALA A 4 -8.08 15.98 -19.59
N ALA A 5 -7.10 16.86 -19.58
CA ALA A 5 -5.77 16.60 -20.15
C ALA A 5 -4.88 15.77 -19.22
N GLY A 6 -4.97 16.00 -17.91
CA GLY A 6 -4.10 15.37 -16.92
C GLY A 6 -4.63 14.06 -16.31
N SER A 7 -5.91 13.70 -16.54
CA SER A 7 -6.52 12.49 -16.00
C SER A 7 -7.52 11.88 -16.98
N SER A 8 -7.31 10.60 -17.32
CA SER A 8 -8.20 9.82 -18.17
C SER A 8 -9.59 9.63 -17.53
N THR A 9 -9.62 9.38 -16.23
CA THR A 9 -10.84 9.17 -15.45
C THR A 9 -11.65 10.47 -15.35
N LEU A 10 -10.99 11.60 -15.02
CA LEU A 10 -11.67 12.90 -14.98
C LEU A 10 -12.15 13.32 -16.37
N ARG A 11 -11.41 12.99 -17.43
CA ARG A 11 -11.89 13.20 -18.81
C ARG A 11 -13.18 12.45 -19.06
N ALA A 12 -13.22 11.15 -18.74
CA ALA A 12 -14.40 10.32 -18.93
C ALA A 12 -15.61 10.85 -18.14
N LEU A 13 -15.40 11.26 -16.88
CA LEU A 13 -16.45 11.84 -16.04
C LEU A 13 -16.98 13.18 -16.58
N LEU A 14 -16.11 14.03 -17.13
CA LEU A 14 -16.49 15.34 -17.65
C LEU A 14 -17.11 15.28 -19.06
N THR A 15 -16.82 14.22 -19.84
CA THR A 15 -17.33 14.07 -21.21
C THR A 15 -18.51 13.11 -21.31
N SER A 16 -18.79 12.30 -20.27
CA SER A 16 -19.95 11.41 -20.26
C SER A 16 -21.24 12.22 -20.26
N GLU A 17 -22.29 11.70 -20.94
CA GLU A 17 -23.64 12.28 -20.95
C GLU A 17 -24.33 12.35 -19.56
N MET A 18 -23.61 11.95 -18.50
CA MET A 18 -24.00 12.13 -17.10
C MET A 18 -23.99 13.59 -16.62
N ARG A 19 -23.76 14.54 -17.50
CA ARG A 19 -23.79 15.99 -17.21
C ARG A 19 -25.13 16.47 -16.64
N ASP A 20 -26.20 15.71 -16.82
CA ASP A 20 -27.55 16.07 -16.38
C ASP A 20 -27.98 15.37 -15.06
N LYS A 21 -27.18 14.51 -14.47
CA LYS A 21 -27.56 13.80 -13.26
C LYS A 21 -26.44 13.87 -12.22
N ALA A 22 -26.69 14.72 -11.21
CA ALA A 22 -26.01 14.75 -9.92
C ALA A 22 -24.49 15.03 -9.94
N THR A 23 -24.02 15.66 -8.90
CA THR A 23 -22.61 15.87 -8.58
C THR A 23 -21.83 14.55 -8.74
N PRO A 24 -20.80 14.46 -9.59
CA PRO A 24 -20.03 13.23 -9.73
C PRO A 24 -19.42 12.87 -8.38
N SER A 25 -19.71 11.66 -7.91
CA SER A 25 -19.18 11.13 -6.67
C SER A 25 -17.95 10.28 -6.97
N LEU A 26 -16.88 10.49 -6.22
CA LEU A 26 -15.65 9.69 -6.24
C LEU A 26 -15.53 8.98 -4.89
N PRO A 27 -16.32 7.94 -4.61
CA PRO A 27 -16.40 7.34 -3.28
C PRO A 27 -15.10 6.71 -2.80
N GLU A 28 -14.22 6.36 -3.72
CA GLU A 28 -12.93 5.71 -3.41
C GLU A 28 -11.78 6.70 -3.21
N VAL A 29 -12.02 8.01 -3.38
CA VAL A 29 -10.98 9.03 -3.27
C VAL A 29 -11.27 9.93 -2.07
N PRO A 30 -10.45 9.88 -1.00
CA PRO A 30 -10.58 10.80 0.14
C PRO A 30 -10.47 12.26 -0.30
N THR A 31 -11.28 13.12 0.32
CA THR A 31 -11.36 14.54 -0.05
C THR A 31 -10.00 15.24 0.00
N ASP A 32 -9.17 14.96 1.00
CA ASP A 32 -7.87 15.60 1.15
C ASP A 32 -6.87 15.12 0.10
N ALA A 33 -6.86 13.82 -0.23
CA ALA A 33 -6.08 13.30 -1.35
C ALA A 33 -6.53 13.93 -2.69
N PHE A 34 -7.84 14.09 -2.89
CA PHE A 34 -8.37 14.72 -4.10
C PHE A 34 -7.96 16.19 -4.24
N LYS A 35 -7.92 16.96 -3.14
CA LYS A 35 -7.41 18.34 -3.16
C LYS A 35 -5.97 18.41 -3.65
N HIS A 36 -5.11 17.49 -3.19
CA HIS A 36 -3.72 17.42 -3.65
C HIS A 36 -3.59 17.01 -5.12
N VAL A 37 -4.44 16.09 -5.59
CA VAL A 37 -4.52 15.76 -7.02
C VAL A 37 -4.91 16.99 -7.86
N LEU A 38 -5.91 17.75 -7.42
CA LEU A 38 -6.31 18.99 -8.10
C LEU A 38 -5.18 20.03 -8.09
N GLY A 39 -4.56 20.26 -6.95
CA GLY A 39 -3.42 21.16 -6.83
C GLY A 39 -2.31 20.78 -7.82
N PHE A 40 -1.95 19.50 -7.87
CA PHE A 40 -0.96 19.00 -8.82
C PHE A 40 -1.36 19.23 -10.29
N LEU A 41 -2.61 18.99 -10.65
CA LEU A 41 -3.08 19.18 -12.02
C LEU A 41 -3.09 20.66 -12.45
N TYR A 42 -3.33 21.61 -11.55
CA TYR A 42 -3.36 23.03 -11.85
C TYR A 42 -2.01 23.72 -11.72
N GLU A 43 -1.20 23.33 -10.74
CA GLU A 43 0.04 24.00 -10.34
C GLU A 43 1.30 23.22 -10.74
N GLY A 44 1.14 21.94 -11.07
CA GLY A 44 2.26 21.02 -11.38
C GLY A 44 3.02 20.51 -10.16
N THR A 45 2.65 20.96 -8.95
CA THR A 45 3.28 20.59 -7.69
C THR A 45 2.25 20.33 -6.60
N CYS A 46 2.59 19.52 -5.61
CA CYS A 46 1.84 19.37 -4.37
C CYS A 46 2.80 19.01 -3.23
N GLU A 47 2.47 19.41 -2.01
CA GLU A 47 3.24 19.11 -0.80
C GLU A 47 2.32 18.40 0.21
N PRO A 48 2.07 17.10 0.03
CA PRO A 48 1.24 16.34 0.96
C PRO A 48 2.00 16.04 2.25
N GLU A 49 1.29 15.96 3.36
CA GLU A 49 1.83 15.39 4.59
C GLU A 49 2.20 13.92 4.37
N ARG A 50 3.25 13.43 5.07
CA ARG A 50 3.74 12.04 4.95
C ARG A 50 2.64 10.99 5.13
N ARG A 51 1.74 11.22 6.10
CA ARG A 51 0.62 10.31 6.38
C ARG A 51 -0.40 10.20 5.24
N LEU A 52 -0.45 11.19 4.35
CA LEU A 52 -1.39 11.22 3.22
C LEU A 52 -0.83 10.54 1.97
N LEU A 53 0.47 10.25 1.90
CA LEU A 53 1.11 9.67 0.72
C LEU A 53 0.48 8.34 0.27
N PRO A 54 0.12 7.39 1.16
CA PRO A 54 -0.54 6.15 0.72
C PRO A 54 -1.89 6.40 0.04
N GLU A 55 -2.72 7.29 0.61
CA GLU A 55 -4.01 7.66 0.00
C GLU A 55 -3.82 8.45 -1.29
N LEU A 56 -2.81 9.31 -1.34
CA LEU A 56 -2.49 10.06 -2.56
C LEU A 56 -2.04 9.13 -3.69
N LEU A 57 -1.26 8.10 -3.38
CA LEU A 57 -0.88 7.08 -4.36
C LEU A 57 -2.10 6.35 -4.92
N ARG A 58 -3.03 5.93 -4.04
CA ARG A 58 -4.30 5.30 -4.46
C ARG A 58 -5.13 6.25 -5.33
N ALA A 59 -5.27 7.50 -4.91
CA ALA A 59 -6.02 8.52 -5.64
C ALA A 59 -5.41 8.81 -7.02
N ALA A 60 -4.09 8.97 -7.10
CA ALA A 60 -3.37 9.22 -8.35
C ALA A 60 -3.51 8.04 -9.32
N ASN A 61 -3.41 6.80 -8.82
CA ASN A 61 -3.61 5.59 -9.61
C ASN A 61 -5.07 5.48 -10.09
N TYR A 62 -6.05 5.64 -9.21
CA TYR A 62 -7.48 5.58 -9.54
C TYR A 62 -7.88 6.63 -10.59
N LEU A 63 -7.36 7.83 -10.46
CA LEU A 63 -7.64 8.94 -11.39
C LEU A 63 -6.77 8.91 -12.65
N GLY A 64 -5.79 8.02 -12.74
CA GLY A 64 -4.90 7.89 -13.90
C GLY A 64 -3.96 9.08 -14.07
N VAL A 65 -3.50 9.70 -12.96
CA VAL A 65 -2.55 10.81 -12.96
C VAL A 65 -1.13 10.25 -12.78
N GLU A 66 -0.57 9.69 -13.85
CA GLU A 66 0.68 8.93 -13.82
C GLU A 66 1.89 9.72 -13.28
N PRO A 67 2.10 11.03 -13.63
CA PRO A 67 3.22 11.78 -13.05
C PRO A 67 3.11 11.94 -11.53
N LEU A 68 1.91 12.15 -10.99
CA LEU A 68 1.68 12.26 -9.55
C LEU A 68 1.87 10.89 -8.87
N LYS A 69 1.42 9.81 -9.50
CA LYS A 69 1.61 8.45 -9.01
C LYS A 69 3.10 8.13 -8.86
N GLN A 70 3.91 8.42 -9.88
CA GLN A 70 5.36 8.20 -9.85
C GLN A 70 6.04 9.05 -8.79
N ALA A 71 5.71 10.34 -8.71
CA ALA A 71 6.27 11.24 -7.70
C ALA A 71 5.92 10.77 -6.27
N THR A 72 4.68 10.32 -6.06
CA THR A 72 4.23 9.82 -4.75
C THR A 72 4.91 8.49 -4.39
N ALA A 73 5.06 7.57 -5.35
CA ALA A 73 5.79 6.32 -5.15
C ALA A 73 7.26 6.57 -4.78
N THR A 74 7.93 7.51 -5.45
CA THR A 74 9.30 7.93 -5.13
C THR A 74 9.39 8.53 -3.72
N ALA A 75 8.42 9.37 -3.33
CA ALA A 75 8.36 9.92 -1.99
C ALA A 75 8.19 8.83 -0.91
N LEU A 76 7.31 7.85 -1.15
CA LEU A 76 7.13 6.70 -0.26
C LEU A 76 8.40 5.85 -0.17
N THR A 77 9.09 5.62 -1.28
CA THR A 77 10.37 4.89 -1.30
C THR A 77 11.42 5.57 -0.44
N SER A 78 11.49 6.91 -0.45
CA SER A 78 12.43 7.67 0.40
C SER A 78 12.12 7.61 1.89
N LEU A 79 10.92 7.15 2.27
CA LEU A 79 10.44 7.03 3.65
C LEU A 79 10.37 5.58 4.12
N LEU A 80 10.92 4.63 3.35
CA LEU A 80 10.94 3.23 3.72
C LEU A 80 11.79 2.98 4.96
N GLY A 81 11.24 2.22 5.87
CA GLY A 81 11.89 1.67 7.05
C GLY A 81 11.33 0.28 7.36
N PRO A 82 11.95 -0.47 8.29
CA PRO A 82 11.48 -1.80 8.67
C PRO A 82 10.01 -1.82 9.12
N GLU A 83 9.58 -0.74 9.78
CA GLU A 83 8.25 -0.59 10.35
C GLU A 83 7.13 -0.47 9.30
N ASN A 84 7.46 -0.03 8.07
CA ASN A 84 6.48 0.20 7.00
C ASN A 84 6.76 -0.57 5.70
N ALA A 85 7.84 -1.33 5.64
CA ALA A 85 8.27 -2.01 4.42
C ALA A 85 7.22 -2.99 3.88
N LEU A 86 6.57 -3.78 4.74
CA LEU A 86 5.59 -4.77 4.31
C LEU A 86 4.28 -4.13 3.80
N ASP A 87 3.85 -3.04 4.45
CA ASP A 87 2.69 -2.27 4.01
C ASP A 87 2.97 -1.55 2.69
N ALA A 88 4.15 -0.95 2.56
CA ALA A 88 4.60 -0.29 1.34
C ALA A 88 4.75 -1.28 0.17
N TRP A 89 5.23 -2.49 0.42
CA TRP A 89 5.29 -3.55 -0.58
C TRP A 89 3.89 -3.92 -1.08
N SER A 90 2.97 -4.20 -0.15
CA SER A 90 1.57 -4.51 -0.48
C SER A 90 0.91 -3.37 -1.26
N LEU A 91 1.11 -2.12 -0.83
CA LEU A 91 0.60 -0.94 -1.51
C LEU A 91 1.18 -0.79 -2.92
N GLY A 92 2.50 -0.98 -3.08
CA GLY A 92 3.17 -0.90 -4.37
C GLY A 92 2.61 -1.88 -5.40
N GLU A 93 2.33 -3.11 -4.99
CA GLU A 93 1.70 -4.11 -5.86
C GLU A 93 0.24 -3.74 -6.20
N GLN A 94 -0.54 -3.38 -5.19
CA GLN A 94 -1.95 -3.02 -5.38
C GLN A 94 -2.13 -1.79 -6.29
N GLN A 95 -1.21 -0.84 -6.23
CA GLN A 95 -1.28 0.39 -7.00
C GLN A 95 -0.45 0.36 -8.29
N ALA A 96 0.04 -0.82 -8.68
CA ALA A 96 0.90 -0.98 -9.85
C ALA A 96 2.07 0.02 -9.86
N ALA A 97 2.77 0.11 -8.71
CA ALA A 97 3.99 0.90 -8.52
C ALA A 97 5.17 -0.05 -8.26
N PRO A 98 5.71 -0.71 -9.31
CA PRO A 98 6.67 -1.80 -9.17
C PRO A 98 7.98 -1.36 -8.51
N GLU A 99 8.41 -0.11 -8.70
CA GLU A 99 9.62 0.43 -8.08
C GLU A 99 9.48 0.53 -6.55
N LEU A 100 8.32 0.98 -6.07
CA LEU A 100 8.01 1.00 -4.63
C LEU A 100 7.94 -0.42 -4.07
N ALA A 101 7.26 -1.33 -4.76
CA ALA A 101 7.13 -2.72 -4.34
C ALA A 101 8.49 -3.42 -4.23
N ALA A 102 9.37 -3.23 -5.22
CA ALA A 102 10.70 -3.81 -5.25
C ALA A 102 11.59 -3.25 -4.12
N ALA A 103 11.63 -1.94 -3.97
CA ALA A 103 12.41 -1.29 -2.91
C ALA A 103 11.93 -1.68 -1.50
N ALA A 104 10.61 -1.79 -1.32
CA ALA A 104 10.02 -2.20 -0.06
C ALA A 104 10.31 -3.68 0.27
N LYS A 105 10.27 -4.58 -0.72
CA LYS A 105 10.68 -5.98 -0.56
C LYS A 105 12.17 -6.08 -0.19
N GLU A 106 13.03 -5.34 -0.89
CA GLU A 106 14.46 -5.30 -0.61
C GLU A 106 14.75 -4.80 0.81
N MET A 107 14.07 -3.73 1.25
CA MET A 107 14.16 -3.21 2.62
C MET A 107 13.74 -4.28 3.64
N ALA A 108 12.62 -4.98 3.40
CA ALA A 108 12.14 -6.02 4.30
C ALA A 108 13.10 -7.21 4.40
N LEU A 109 13.74 -7.62 3.31
CA LEU A 109 14.77 -8.65 3.31
C LEU A 109 16.04 -8.20 4.05
N ALA A 110 16.53 -7.00 3.72
CA ALA A 110 17.77 -6.47 4.29
C ALA A 110 17.68 -6.21 5.80
N ARG A 111 16.50 -5.90 6.30
CA ARG A 111 16.23 -5.54 7.70
C ARG A 111 15.22 -6.50 8.36
N PHE A 112 15.26 -7.78 7.97
CA PHE A 112 14.27 -8.78 8.39
C PHE A 112 14.14 -8.89 9.92
N GLU A 113 15.24 -8.87 10.64
CA GLU A 113 15.27 -8.95 12.12
C GLU A 113 14.59 -7.76 12.80
N GLU A 114 14.53 -6.62 12.11
CA GLU A 114 13.95 -5.39 12.63
C GLU A 114 12.46 -5.24 12.29
N LEU A 115 11.88 -6.14 11.46
CA LEU A 115 10.45 -6.08 11.09
C LEU A 115 9.52 -6.22 12.29
N GLY A 116 9.94 -6.98 13.32
CA GLY A 116 9.23 -7.08 14.60
C GLY A 116 7.73 -7.35 14.43
N ASP A 117 6.91 -6.49 15.04
CA ASP A 117 5.45 -6.62 15.03
C ASP A 117 4.83 -6.40 13.64
N SER A 118 5.51 -5.68 12.74
CA SER A 118 5.03 -5.49 11.36
C SER A 118 4.94 -6.81 10.58
N LEU A 119 5.82 -7.78 10.87
CA LEU A 119 5.76 -9.12 10.30
C LEU A 119 4.52 -9.89 10.78
N ALA A 120 4.14 -9.72 12.04
CA ALA A 120 2.94 -10.34 12.60
C ALA A 120 1.63 -9.76 12.01
N ALA A 121 1.62 -8.47 11.72
CA ALA A 121 0.49 -7.78 11.12
C ALA A 121 0.42 -7.92 9.59
N ALA A 122 1.52 -8.31 8.93
CA ALA A 122 1.61 -8.38 7.47
C ALA A 122 0.68 -9.44 6.85
N PRO A 123 0.23 -9.25 5.61
CA PRO A 123 -0.46 -10.29 4.85
C PRO A 123 0.36 -11.56 4.73
N LEU A 124 -0.31 -12.72 4.83
CA LEU A 124 0.37 -14.02 4.88
C LEU A 124 1.20 -14.31 3.61
N ASP A 125 0.71 -13.87 2.46
CA ASP A 125 1.40 -13.99 1.17
C ASP A 125 2.76 -13.27 1.18
N LYS A 126 2.85 -12.12 1.83
CA LYS A 126 4.11 -11.38 1.97
C LYS A 126 5.09 -12.08 2.89
N VAL A 127 4.61 -12.60 4.00
CA VAL A 127 5.44 -13.39 4.91
C VAL A 127 5.96 -14.64 4.20
N GLN A 128 5.11 -15.37 3.48
CA GLN A 128 5.51 -16.54 2.71
C GLN A 128 6.53 -16.19 1.61
N ALA A 129 6.34 -15.07 0.90
CA ALA A 129 7.25 -14.62 -0.14
C ALA A 129 8.63 -14.22 0.41
N LEU A 130 8.69 -13.64 1.63
CA LEU A 130 9.96 -13.37 2.30
C LEU A 130 10.66 -14.66 2.70
N LEU A 131 9.94 -15.59 3.32
CA LEU A 131 10.50 -16.85 3.81
C LEU A 131 10.96 -17.79 2.68
N ALA A 132 10.37 -17.66 1.49
CA ALA A 132 10.78 -18.42 0.30
C ALA A 132 11.95 -17.77 -0.44
N ASP A 133 12.41 -16.59 -0.03
CA ASP A 133 13.50 -15.89 -0.68
C ASP A 133 14.86 -16.53 -0.28
N GLU A 134 15.62 -16.96 -1.30
CA GLU A 134 16.91 -17.64 -1.08
C GLU A 134 17.92 -16.79 -0.29
N TRP A 135 17.83 -15.47 -0.42
CA TRP A 135 18.72 -14.54 0.27
C TRP A 135 18.50 -14.56 1.79
N LEU A 136 17.24 -14.63 2.22
CA LEU A 136 16.91 -14.71 3.65
C LEU A 136 17.35 -16.02 4.28
N THR A 137 17.22 -17.13 3.56
CA THR A 137 17.60 -18.47 4.04
C THR A 137 19.11 -18.60 4.30
N ALA A 138 19.92 -17.77 3.63
CA ALA A 138 21.38 -17.80 3.76
C ALA A 138 21.92 -17.02 4.96
N VAL A 139 21.12 -16.14 5.58
CA VAL A 139 21.65 -15.14 6.52
C VAL A 139 21.51 -15.56 7.99
N ASN A 140 20.37 -16.12 8.42
CA ASN A 140 20.19 -16.51 9.82
C ASN A 140 18.94 -17.36 10.06
N GLU A 141 19.04 -18.68 10.09
CA GLU A 141 17.91 -19.59 10.33
C GLU A 141 17.24 -19.36 11.70
N GLU A 142 18.03 -19.02 12.74
CA GLU A 142 17.50 -18.83 14.10
C GLU A 142 16.66 -17.55 14.21
N ALA A 143 17.07 -16.46 13.56
CA ALA A 143 16.30 -15.21 13.50
C ALA A 143 15.00 -15.40 12.70
N VAL A 144 15.06 -16.11 11.58
CA VAL A 144 13.90 -16.47 10.77
C VAL A 144 12.91 -17.29 11.58
N PHE A 145 13.39 -18.35 12.27
CA PHE A 145 12.54 -19.18 13.11
C PHE A 145 11.86 -18.38 14.22
N THR A 146 12.62 -17.55 14.93
CA THR A 146 12.10 -16.71 16.02
C THR A 146 11.06 -15.71 15.52
N ALA A 147 11.28 -15.07 14.37
CA ALA A 147 10.34 -14.11 13.77
C ALA A 147 9.06 -14.80 13.32
N VAL A 148 9.17 -15.99 12.70
CA VAL A 148 8.00 -16.79 12.28
C VAL A 148 7.19 -17.24 13.51
N GLN A 149 7.87 -17.72 14.55
CA GLN A 149 7.19 -18.14 15.78
C GLN A 149 6.38 -16.99 16.39
N ARG A 150 6.97 -15.79 16.49
CA ARG A 150 6.25 -14.59 16.96
C ARG A 150 5.06 -14.23 16.06
N ALA A 151 5.23 -14.29 14.74
CA ALA A 151 4.16 -13.97 13.79
C ALA A 151 3.00 -14.99 13.88
N VAL A 152 3.30 -16.26 14.11
CA VAL A 152 2.31 -17.31 14.31
C VAL A 152 1.58 -17.13 15.65
N ASP A 153 2.32 -16.88 16.74
CA ASP A 153 1.75 -16.69 18.07
C ASP A 153 0.82 -15.46 18.12
N ALA A 154 1.21 -14.36 17.44
CA ALA A 154 0.39 -13.16 17.32
C ALA A 154 -0.87 -13.34 16.46
N ARG A 155 -0.88 -14.33 15.55
CA ARG A 155 -2.04 -14.66 14.69
C ARG A 155 -2.94 -15.77 15.26
N GLN A 156 -2.57 -16.38 16.37
CA GLN A 156 -3.44 -17.36 17.01
C GLN A 156 -4.74 -16.66 17.43
N PRO A 157 -5.92 -17.23 17.07
CA PRO A 157 -7.17 -16.68 17.57
C PRO A 157 -7.17 -16.68 19.08
N SER A 158 -7.72 -15.64 19.70
CA SER A 158 -7.88 -15.60 21.15
C SER A 158 -8.58 -16.87 21.63
N PRO A 159 -8.39 -17.32 22.89
CA PRO A 159 -9.05 -18.51 23.42
C PRO A 159 -10.57 -18.54 23.16
N ASP A 160 -11.19 -17.36 23.15
CA ASP A 160 -12.62 -17.20 22.86
C ASP A 160 -12.96 -17.48 21.38
N GLU A 161 -12.11 -17.03 20.43
CA GLU A 161 -12.29 -17.31 19.01
C GLU A 161 -12.00 -18.78 18.66
N ALA A 162 -11.02 -19.40 19.32
CA ALA A 162 -10.75 -20.83 19.16
C ALA A 162 -11.94 -21.70 19.63
N THR A 163 -12.65 -21.28 20.67
CA THR A 163 -13.85 -21.94 21.18
C THR A 163 -15.01 -21.85 20.18
N VAL A 164 -15.20 -20.69 19.54
CA VAL A 164 -16.23 -20.47 18.51
C VAL A 164 -15.94 -21.29 17.25
N LEU A 165 -14.68 -21.37 16.82
CA LEU A 165 -14.25 -22.19 15.66
C LEU A 165 -14.35 -23.69 15.94
N GLY A 166 -14.17 -24.11 17.20
CA GLY A 166 -14.35 -25.49 17.64
C GLY A 166 -15.83 -25.97 17.60
N LEU A 167 -16.77 -25.03 17.77
CA LEU A 167 -18.20 -25.31 17.72
C LEU A 167 -18.78 -25.49 16.30
N VAL A 168 -18.03 -25.07 15.26
CA VAL A 168 -18.46 -25.18 13.85
C VAL A 168 -18.07 -26.56 13.23
N ARG A 169 -17.41 -27.44 13.97
CA ARG A 169 -16.94 -28.75 13.49
C ARG A 169 -17.78 -29.93 13.98
N HIS A 170 -19.07 -29.73 14.27
CA HIS A 170 -20.00 -30.84 14.51
C HIS A 170 -21.23 -30.74 13.66
#